data_fc6353098089bb61a510835b15612ba4
#
_entry.id   fc6353098089bb61a510835b15612ba4
#
_cell.length_a   1.000
_cell.length_b   1.000
_cell.length_c   1.000
_cell.angle_alpha   90.00
_cell.angle_beta   90.00
_cell.angle_gamma   90.00
#
_symmetry.space_group_name_H-M   'P 1'
#
loop_
_entity.id
_entity.type
_entity.pdbx_description
1 polymer ?
#
loop_
_entity_poly.entity_id
_entity_poly.type
_entity_poly.pdbx_seq_one_letter_code
_entity_poly.pdbx_strand_id
1 'polypeptide(L)'
;DPEVYDQIKKFVEGYDGIAGTHDLIVHNYGPGRSMASIHAEVPNDVDNEQSHEIIDRIEREATKQMGIFLVIHMDPVEMKDERVLRIRGKVEKILAEMDPSCSIHDFRVVHGEAQSNLIFDMVIPIEYDEKMRKELPLRLMERIREADPSYECVITVDYDYVAKTEEGTEK
;
A
#
# COMPACT_ATOMS: atom_id res chain seq x y z
N ASP A 1 14.01 4.35 13.01
CA ASP A 1 15.15 4.65 12.13
C ASP A 1 14.73 4.42 10.67
N PRO A 2 14.74 5.45 9.80
CA PRO A 2 14.32 5.32 8.40
C PRO A 2 15.09 4.25 7.62
N GLU A 3 16.37 4.03 7.93
CA GLU A 3 17.20 3.02 7.27
C GLU A 3 16.67 1.59 7.51
N VAL A 4 16.13 1.32 8.70
CA VAL A 4 15.56 0.01 9.03
C VAL A 4 14.29 -0.24 8.23
N TYR A 5 13.46 0.79 8.04
CA TYR A 5 12.25 0.71 7.21
C TYR A 5 12.61 0.35 5.76
N ASP A 6 13.55 1.08 5.17
CA ASP A 6 13.98 0.83 3.80
C ASP A 6 14.61 -0.55 3.62
N GLN A 7 15.37 -1.02 4.61
CA GLN A 7 15.96 -2.35 4.59
C GLN A 7 14.90 -3.46 4.61
N ILE A 8 13.90 -3.35 5.49
CA ILE A 8 12.80 -4.33 5.57
C ILE A 8 12.01 -4.35 4.27
N LYS A 9 11.63 -3.16 3.79
CA LYS A 9 10.88 -3.03 2.54
C LYS A 9 11.61 -3.66 1.35
N LYS A 10 12.87 -3.28 1.12
CA LYS A 10 13.71 -3.84 0.06
C LYS A 10 13.92 -5.34 0.20
N PHE A 11 14.03 -5.82 1.44
CA PHE A 11 14.17 -7.25 1.70
C PHE A 11 12.93 -8.02 1.25
N VAL A 12 11.74 -7.58 1.63
CA VAL A 12 10.47 -8.24 1.25
C VAL A 12 10.22 -8.14 -0.25
N GLU A 13 10.38 -6.95 -0.83
CA GLU A 13 10.16 -6.71 -2.27
C GLU A 13 11.18 -7.40 -3.18
N GLY A 14 12.31 -7.85 -2.65
CA GLY A 14 13.32 -8.61 -3.38
C GLY A 14 12.94 -10.07 -3.70
N TYR A 15 11.83 -10.57 -3.18
CA TYR A 15 11.38 -11.93 -3.44
C TYR A 15 10.42 -12.00 -4.63
N ASP A 16 10.65 -12.98 -5.50
CA ASP A 16 9.71 -13.30 -6.57
C ASP A 16 8.35 -13.69 -6.01
N GLY A 17 7.29 -13.10 -6.55
CA GLY A 17 5.92 -13.31 -6.09
C GLY A 17 5.40 -12.20 -5.19
N ILE A 18 6.22 -11.22 -4.82
CA ILE A 18 5.79 -9.99 -4.15
C ILE A 18 5.70 -8.87 -5.19
N ALA A 19 4.51 -8.28 -5.33
CA ALA A 19 4.25 -7.19 -6.27
C ALA A 19 4.55 -5.82 -5.68
N GLY A 20 4.43 -5.67 -4.36
CA GLY A 20 4.70 -4.45 -3.63
C GLY A 20 4.51 -4.64 -2.12
N THR A 21 4.81 -3.60 -1.36
CA THR A 21 4.60 -3.58 0.10
C THR A 21 4.10 -2.24 0.59
N HIS A 22 3.29 -2.26 1.66
CA HIS A 22 2.78 -1.07 2.33
C HIS A 22 2.57 -1.31 3.83
N ASP A 23 2.19 -0.29 4.58
CA ASP A 23 1.84 -0.34 6.01
C ASP A 23 2.88 -1.02 6.90
N LEU A 24 4.16 -0.72 6.66
CA LEU A 24 5.24 -1.21 7.52
C LEU A 24 5.22 -0.52 8.88
N ILE A 25 5.05 -1.30 9.94
CA ILE A 25 5.15 -0.85 11.32
C ILE A 25 6.30 -1.60 11.99
N VAL A 26 7.21 -0.86 12.64
CA VAL A 26 8.32 -1.45 13.38
C VAL A 26 8.20 -1.12 14.86
N HIS A 27 8.16 -2.16 15.69
CA HIS A 27 8.15 -2.05 17.14
C HIS A 27 9.52 -2.43 17.71
N ASN A 28 10.05 -1.59 18.57
CA ASN A 28 11.31 -1.85 19.27
C ASN A 28 11.04 -2.13 20.75
N TYR A 29 11.34 -3.33 21.19
CA TYR A 29 11.17 -3.78 22.58
C TYR A 29 12.49 -3.80 23.37
N GLY A 30 13.52 -3.10 22.88
CA GLY A 30 14.83 -3.03 23.49
C GLY A 30 15.91 -3.77 22.68
N PRO A 31 17.16 -3.84 23.20
CA PRO A 31 18.29 -4.38 22.45
C PRO A 31 18.04 -5.80 21.93
N GLY A 32 18.12 -5.98 20.62
CA GLY A 32 17.97 -7.27 19.95
C GLY A 32 16.53 -7.83 19.93
N ARG A 33 15.52 -7.00 20.22
CA ARG A 33 14.10 -7.39 20.19
C ARG A 33 13.29 -6.42 19.36
N SER A 34 13.35 -6.58 18.06
CA SER A 34 12.49 -5.84 17.13
C SER A 34 11.47 -6.76 16.49
N MET A 35 10.26 -6.26 16.38
CA MET A 35 9.15 -6.88 15.66
C MET A 35 8.66 -5.91 14.59
N ALA A 36 8.33 -6.42 13.42
CA ALA A 36 7.73 -5.63 12.37
C ALA A 36 6.50 -6.33 11.79
N SER A 37 5.52 -5.55 11.36
CA SER A 37 4.43 -6.01 10.53
C SER A 37 4.44 -5.22 9.23
N ILE A 38 4.15 -5.90 8.12
CA ILE A 38 4.10 -5.31 6.78
C ILE A 38 3.00 -5.98 5.98
N HIS A 39 2.36 -5.23 5.11
CA HIS A 39 1.49 -5.78 4.08
C HIS A 39 2.29 -6.06 2.82
N ALA A 40 2.08 -7.23 2.21
CA ALA A 40 2.71 -7.62 0.96
C ALA A 40 1.66 -7.95 -0.09
N GLU A 41 1.69 -7.23 -1.19
CA GLU A 41 0.85 -7.45 -2.35
C GLU A 41 1.33 -8.70 -3.10
N VAL A 42 0.42 -9.64 -3.33
CA VAL A 42 0.68 -10.86 -4.10
C VAL A 42 -0.31 -10.96 -5.25
N PRO A 43 0.07 -11.49 -6.43
CA PRO A 43 -0.87 -11.68 -7.53
C PRO A 43 -2.03 -12.58 -7.13
N ASN A 44 -3.28 -12.17 -7.39
CA ASN A 44 -4.49 -12.90 -7.00
C ASN A 44 -4.74 -14.17 -7.83
N ASP A 45 -4.00 -14.36 -8.91
CA ASP A 45 -4.07 -15.54 -9.79
C ASP A 45 -3.06 -16.63 -9.42
N VAL A 46 -2.23 -16.41 -8.39
CA VAL A 46 -1.33 -17.41 -7.82
C VAL A 46 -2.08 -18.21 -6.76
N ASP A 47 -1.80 -19.53 -6.71
CA ASP A 47 -2.39 -20.39 -5.69
C ASP A 47 -2.05 -19.91 -4.28
N ASN A 48 -3.05 -19.88 -3.39
CA ASN A 48 -2.88 -19.44 -2.01
C ASN A 48 -1.79 -20.21 -1.25
N GLU A 49 -1.64 -21.50 -1.52
CA GLU A 49 -0.62 -22.33 -0.86
C GLU A 49 0.78 -21.88 -1.28
N GLN A 50 0.98 -21.57 -2.56
CA GLN A 50 2.26 -21.06 -3.07
C GLN A 50 2.58 -19.67 -2.50
N SER A 51 1.58 -18.79 -2.45
CA SER A 51 1.75 -17.46 -1.88
C SER A 51 2.10 -17.55 -0.39
N HIS A 52 1.45 -18.44 0.35
CA HIS A 52 1.75 -18.69 1.76
C HIS A 52 3.18 -19.23 1.96
N GLU A 53 3.66 -20.13 1.13
CA GLU A 53 5.03 -20.65 1.21
C GLU A 53 6.08 -19.52 1.02
N ILE A 54 5.81 -18.59 0.09
CA ILE A 54 6.69 -17.44 -0.13
C ILE A 54 6.71 -16.57 1.13
N ILE A 55 5.56 -16.22 1.68
CA ILE A 55 5.44 -15.40 2.90
C ILE A 55 6.17 -16.06 4.07
N ASP A 56 5.90 -17.32 4.36
CA ASP A 56 6.55 -18.09 5.44
C ASP A 56 8.08 -18.11 5.29
N ARG A 57 8.56 -18.22 4.05
CA ARG A 57 9.99 -18.17 3.78
C ARG A 57 10.58 -16.81 4.10
N ILE A 58 9.93 -15.73 3.66
CA ILE A 58 10.36 -14.35 3.92
C ILE A 58 10.43 -14.08 5.42
N GLU A 59 9.41 -14.45 6.18
CA GLU A 59 9.36 -14.27 7.64
C GLU A 59 10.48 -15.00 8.35
N ARG A 60 10.74 -16.27 7.96
CA ARG A 60 11.86 -17.06 8.53
C ARG A 60 13.22 -16.47 8.18
N GLU A 61 13.39 -15.99 6.95
CA GLU A 61 14.66 -15.42 6.51
C GLU A 61 14.90 -14.03 7.11
N ALA A 62 13.87 -13.21 7.29
CA ALA A 62 13.97 -11.94 8.00
C ALA A 62 14.49 -12.12 9.43
N THR A 63 13.98 -13.12 10.15
CA THR A 63 14.46 -13.45 11.49
C THR A 63 15.94 -13.85 11.47
N LYS A 64 16.37 -14.65 10.50
CA LYS A 64 17.76 -15.15 10.41
C LYS A 64 18.75 -14.10 9.96
N GLN A 65 18.38 -13.27 8.98
CA GLN A 65 19.31 -12.34 8.34
C GLN A 65 19.31 -10.95 9.02
N MET A 66 18.16 -10.53 9.52
CA MET A 66 18.00 -9.18 10.10
C MET A 66 17.78 -9.18 11.61
N GLY A 67 17.51 -10.35 12.21
CA GLY A 67 17.19 -10.44 13.64
C GLY A 67 15.83 -9.81 14.00
N ILE A 68 14.95 -9.63 13.03
CA ILE A 68 13.63 -9.01 13.19
C ILE A 68 12.56 -10.09 13.11
N PHE A 69 11.67 -10.13 14.10
CA PHE A 69 10.45 -10.93 14.00
C PHE A 69 9.48 -10.21 13.08
N LEU A 70 9.38 -10.70 11.84
CA LEU A 70 8.53 -10.11 10.80
C LEU A 70 7.22 -10.90 10.70
N VAL A 71 6.11 -10.18 10.66
CA VAL A 71 4.77 -10.68 10.33
C VAL A 71 4.28 -10.03 9.05
N ILE A 72 3.91 -10.83 8.06
CA ILE A 72 3.46 -10.34 6.76
C ILE A 72 1.97 -10.64 6.59
N HIS A 73 1.18 -9.59 6.42
CA HIS A 73 -0.19 -9.70 5.94
C HIS A 73 -0.21 -9.76 4.42
N MET A 74 -0.81 -10.81 3.89
CA MET A 74 -0.86 -11.05 2.45
C MET A 74 -2.09 -10.39 1.84
N ASP A 75 -1.88 -9.49 0.86
CA ASP A 75 -2.93 -8.78 0.14
C ASP A 75 -2.97 -9.22 -1.33
N PRO A 76 -3.97 -10.00 -1.75
CA PRO A 76 -4.13 -10.38 -3.14
C PRO A 76 -4.49 -9.18 -4.02
N VAL A 77 -3.69 -8.94 -5.08
CA VAL A 77 -3.90 -7.84 -6.02
C VAL A 77 -4.11 -8.34 -7.45
N GLU A 78 -4.94 -7.62 -8.19
CA GLU A 78 -5.16 -7.90 -9.61
C GLU A 78 -3.97 -7.41 -10.44
N MET A 79 -3.32 -8.32 -11.13
CA MET A 79 -2.13 -8.02 -11.94
C MET A 79 -2.34 -8.23 -13.45
N LYS A 80 -3.44 -8.90 -13.85
CA LYS A 80 -3.67 -9.33 -15.24
C LYS A 80 -4.90 -8.69 -15.89
N ASP A 81 -5.90 -8.30 -15.13
CA ASP A 81 -7.06 -7.62 -15.69
C ASP A 81 -6.69 -6.20 -16.12
N GLU A 82 -6.42 -6.02 -17.42
CA GLU A 82 -6.07 -4.74 -18.00
C GLU A 82 -7.10 -3.64 -17.75
N ARG A 83 -8.37 -4.00 -17.58
CA ARG A 83 -9.45 -3.06 -17.29
C ARG A 83 -9.27 -2.49 -15.87
N VAL A 84 -9.04 -3.36 -14.89
CA VAL A 84 -8.81 -2.96 -13.49
C VAL A 84 -7.53 -2.13 -13.39
N LEU A 85 -6.45 -2.56 -14.05
CA LEU A 85 -5.18 -1.83 -14.06
C LEU A 85 -5.31 -0.43 -14.69
N ARG A 86 -6.10 -0.29 -15.76
CA ARG A 86 -6.37 1.03 -16.37
C ARG A 86 -7.18 1.93 -15.45
N ILE A 87 -8.18 1.39 -14.74
CA ILE A 87 -8.99 2.17 -13.79
C ILE A 87 -8.09 2.62 -12.63
N ARG A 88 -7.30 1.71 -12.07
CA ARG A 88 -6.31 2.04 -11.02
C ARG A 88 -5.38 3.17 -11.46
N GLY A 89 -4.77 3.06 -12.64
CA GLY A 89 -3.87 4.07 -13.18
C GLY A 89 -4.52 5.45 -13.36
N LYS A 90 -5.82 5.50 -13.72
CA LYS A 90 -6.58 6.76 -13.78
C LYS A 90 -6.76 7.38 -12.39
N VAL A 91 -7.11 6.56 -11.39
CA VAL A 91 -7.28 7.04 -10.00
C VAL A 91 -5.95 7.54 -9.43
N GLU A 92 -4.87 6.79 -9.63
CA GLU A 92 -3.52 7.19 -9.21
C GLU A 92 -3.09 8.53 -9.86
N LYS A 93 -3.39 8.72 -11.14
CA LYS A 93 -3.12 9.98 -11.84
C LYS A 93 -3.91 11.14 -11.26
N ILE A 94 -5.22 10.97 -11.03
CA ILE A 94 -6.06 12.00 -10.41
C ILE A 94 -5.52 12.37 -9.02
N LEU A 95 -5.15 11.37 -8.23
CA LEU A 95 -4.60 11.60 -6.89
C LEU A 95 -3.25 12.33 -6.95
N ALA A 96 -2.35 11.95 -7.84
CA ALA A 96 -1.05 12.60 -8.02
C ALA A 96 -1.18 14.07 -8.46
N GLU A 97 -2.21 14.40 -9.25
CA GLU A 97 -2.54 15.78 -9.62
C GLU A 97 -3.10 16.59 -8.45
N MET A 98 -3.80 15.93 -7.51
CA MET A 98 -4.36 16.57 -6.32
C MET A 98 -3.32 16.77 -5.23
N ASP A 99 -2.60 15.69 -4.92
CA ASP A 99 -1.58 15.65 -3.88
C ASP A 99 -0.61 14.47 -4.11
N PRO A 100 0.61 14.72 -4.60
CA PRO A 100 1.59 13.68 -4.89
C PRO A 100 2.16 12.99 -3.64
N SER A 101 1.88 13.52 -2.44
CA SER A 101 2.30 12.90 -1.18
C SER A 101 1.37 11.79 -0.71
N CYS A 102 0.17 11.71 -1.30
CA CYS A 102 -0.80 10.65 -1.04
C CYS A 102 -0.61 9.49 -2.03
N SER A 103 -1.02 8.29 -1.63
CA SER A 103 -1.01 7.10 -2.48
C SER A 103 -2.25 6.24 -2.23
N ILE A 104 -2.46 5.23 -3.05
CA ILE A 104 -3.52 4.25 -2.87
C ILE A 104 -2.94 2.83 -2.87
N HIS A 105 -3.58 1.93 -2.13
CA HIS A 105 -3.30 0.49 -2.18
C HIS A 105 -4.60 -0.32 -2.01
N ASP A 106 -4.52 -1.64 -2.07
CA ASP A 106 -5.65 -2.56 -2.00
C ASP A 106 -6.79 -2.26 -2.99
N PHE A 107 -6.42 -1.81 -4.18
CA PHE A 107 -7.36 -1.38 -5.20
C PHE A 107 -8.14 -2.56 -5.79
N ARG A 108 -9.47 -2.52 -5.67
CA ARG A 108 -10.40 -3.53 -6.19
C ARG A 108 -11.56 -2.87 -6.92
N VAL A 109 -12.05 -3.55 -7.96
CA VAL A 109 -13.23 -3.14 -8.70
C VAL A 109 -14.32 -4.21 -8.58
N VAL A 110 -15.47 -3.81 -8.05
CA VAL A 110 -16.67 -4.66 -8.00
C VAL A 110 -17.67 -4.15 -9.04
N HIS A 111 -17.86 -4.95 -10.09
CA HIS A 111 -18.77 -4.59 -11.17
C HIS A 111 -20.22 -4.85 -10.77
N GLY A 112 -21.06 -3.81 -10.80
CA GLY A 112 -22.50 -3.89 -10.71
C GLY A 112 -23.15 -3.73 -12.09
N GLU A 113 -24.48 -3.88 -12.17
CA GLU A 113 -25.23 -3.75 -13.44
C GLU A 113 -25.18 -2.34 -14.02
N ALA A 114 -25.30 -1.32 -13.18
CA ALA A 114 -25.33 0.09 -13.59
C ALA A 114 -24.09 0.89 -13.16
N GLN A 115 -23.41 0.46 -12.10
CA GLN A 115 -22.27 1.16 -11.49
C GLN A 115 -21.17 0.17 -11.13
N SER A 116 -19.93 0.65 -11.09
CA SER A 116 -18.79 -0.11 -10.58
C SER A 116 -18.29 0.54 -9.30
N ASN A 117 -18.13 -0.26 -8.25
CA ASN A 117 -17.55 0.20 -6.99
C ASN A 117 -16.03 0.07 -7.04
N LEU A 118 -15.34 1.18 -6.86
CA LEU A 118 -13.90 1.24 -6.67
C LEU A 118 -13.62 1.23 -5.18
N ILE A 119 -13.02 0.15 -4.70
CA ILE A 119 -12.72 -0.06 -3.28
C ILE A 119 -11.20 0.00 -3.13
N PHE A 120 -10.71 0.91 -2.30
CA PHE A 120 -9.28 1.05 -2.07
C PHE A 120 -8.98 1.80 -0.78
N ASP A 121 -7.77 1.66 -0.32
CA ASP A 121 -7.24 2.40 0.81
C ASP A 121 -6.41 3.59 0.31
N MET A 122 -6.62 4.76 0.92
CA MET A 122 -5.90 6.00 0.61
C MET A 122 -4.93 6.30 1.75
N VAL A 123 -3.65 6.34 1.44
CA VAL A 123 -2.60 6.69 2.39
C VAL A 123 -2.39 8.19 2.40
N ILE A 124 -2.54 8.79 3.56
CA ILE A 124 -2.37 10.23 3.79
C ILE A 124 -1.20 10.42 4.77
N PRO A 125 -0.27 11.37 4.52
CA PRO A 125 0.79 11.70 5.46
C PRO A 125 0.26 12.02 6.85
N ILE A 126 0.88 11.49 7.90
CA ILE A 126 0.42 11.65 9.29
C ILE A 126 0.50 13.09 9.78
N GLU A 127 1.38 13.89 9.21
CA GLU A 127 1.56 15.31 9.53
C GLU A 127 0.43 16.21 9.03
N TYR A 128 -0.46 15.71 8.17
CA TYR A 128 -1.61 16.49 7.70
C TYR A 128 -2.61 16.71 8.82
N ASP A 129 -3.21 17.90 8.86
CA ASP A 129 -4.22 18.23 9.85
C ASP A 129 -5.53 17.45 9.64
N GLU A 130 -6.38 17.43 10.66
CA GLU A 130 -7.64 16.71 10.63
C GLU A 130 -8.58 17.16 9.50
N LYS A 131 -8.51 18.43 9.12
CA LYS A 131 -9.31 18.99 8.04
C LYS A 131 -8.89 18.42 6.70
N MET A 132 -7.58 18.42 6.40
CA MET A 132 -7.04 17.84 5.16
C MET A 132 -7.34 16.36 5.06
N ARG A 133 -7.16 15.61 6.17
CA ARG A 133 -7.46 14.17 6.23
C ARG A 133 -8.91 13.84 5.88
N LYS A 134 -9.85 14.70 6.25
CA LYS A 134 -11.29 14.53 5.94
C LYS A 134 -11.64 14.99 4.53
N GLU A 135 -11.03 16.09 4.06
CA GLU A 135 -11.37 16.70 2.77
C GLU A 135 -10.76 15.96 1.57
N LEU A 136 -9.53 15.45 1.70
CA LEU A 136 -8.83 14.79 0.58
C LEU A 136 -9.58 13.58 0.00
N PRO A 137 -10.09 12.63 0.79
CA PRO A 137 -10.87 11.51 0.27
C PRO A 137 -12.14 11.96 -0.46
N LEU A 138 -12.85 12.95 0.08
CA LEU A 138 -14.08 13.50 -0.53
C LEU A 138 -13.78 14.17 -1.87
N ARG A 139 -12.71 14.96 -1.95
CA ARG A 139 -12.27 15.58 -3.20
C ARG A 139 -11.84 14.56 -4.23
N LEU A 140 -11.17 13.49 -3.82
CA LEU A 140 -10.79 12.40 -4.72
C LEU A 140 -12.04 11.72 -5.29
N MET A 141 -13.03 11.42 -4.45
CA MET A 141 -14.32 10.83 -4.88
C MET A 141 -15.03 11.73 -5.90
N GLU A 142 -15.08 13.04 -5.67
CA GLU A 142 -15.67 14.01 -6.60
C GLU A 142 -14.95 14.02 -7.95
N ARG A 143 -13.61 14.07 -7.94
CA ARG A 143 -12.79 14.06 -9.16
C ARG A 143 -12.95 12.77 -9.97
N ILE A 144 -13.03 11.63 -9.28
CA ILE A 144 -13.28 10.34 -9.94
C ILE A 144 -14.67 10.32 -10.57
N ARG A 145 -15.69 10.80 -9.86
CA ARG A 145 -17.08 10.86 -10.36
C ARG A 145 -17.23 11.83 -11.54
N GLU A 146 -16.51 12.96 -11.54
CA GLU A 146 -16.45 13.88 -12.67
C GLU A 146 -15.81 13.23 -13.90
N ALA A 147 -14.78 12.41 -13.70
CA ALA A 147 -14.11 11.71 -14.79
C ALA A 147 -14.96 10.57 -15.38
N ASP A 148 -15.69 9.85 -14.52
CA ASP A 148 -16.62 8.79 -14.94
C ASP A 148 -17.77 8.63 -13.91
N PRO A 149 -18.98 9.09 -14.23
CA PRO A 149 -20.13 9.03 -13.31
C PRO A 149 -20.60 7.62 -12.97
N SER A 150 -20.13 6.59 -13.68
CA SER A 150 -20.46 5.19 -13.39
C SER A 150 -19.64 4.60 -12.24
N TYR A 151 -18.64 5.34 -11.72
CA TYR A 151 -17.81 4.90 -10.61
C TYR A 151 -18.32 5.46 -9.28
N GLU A 152 -18.52 4.57 -8.33
CA GLU A 152 -18.70 4.88 -6.92
C GLU A 152 -17.46 4.43 -6.14
N CYS A 153 -16.99 5.26 -5.19
CA CYS A 153 -15.79 4.96 -4.42
C CYS A 153 -16.13 4.58 -2.98
N VAL A 154 -15.46 3.54 -2.50
CA VAL A 154 -15.39 3.19 -1.08
C VAL A 154 -13.93 3.31 -0.67
N ILE A 155 -13.63 4.35 0.09
CA ILE A 155 -12.25 4.71 0.47
C ILE A 155 -12.07 4.50 1.98
N THR A 156 -11.11 3.67 2.35
CA THR A 156 -10.57 3.61 3.71
C THR A 156 -9.37 4.55 3.79
N VAL A 157 -9.21 5.26 4.89
CA VAL A 157 -8.07 6.18 5.08
C VAL A 157 -7.06 5.53 5.99
N ASP A 158 -5.84 5.37 5.49
CA ASP A 158 -4.67 4.96 6.23
C ASP A 158 -3.67 6.10 6.38
N TYR A 159 -2.79 6.00 7.37
CA TYR A 159 -1.81 7.03 7.66
C TYR A 159 -0.40 6.49 7.46
N ASP A 160 0.40 7.23 6.69
CA ASP A 160 1.83 6.95 6.59
C ASP A 160 2.54 7.46 7.85
N TYR A 161 3.07 6.52 8.63
CA TYR A 161 3.84 6.80 9.86
C TYR A 161 5.32 7.07 9.59
N VAL A 162 5.76 6.97 8.32
CA VAL A 162 7.14 7.25 7.92
C VAL A 162 7.21 8.65 7.36
N ALA A 163 7.77 9.59 8.12
CA ALA A 163 8.11 10.91 7.60
C ALA A 163 9.08 10.75 6.42
N LYS A 164 8.67 11.17 5.22
CA LYS A 164 9.59 11.26 4.07
C LYS A 164 10.65 12.28 4.42
N THR A 165 11.87 11.83 4.65
CA THR A 165 13.05 12.71 4.71
C THR A 165 13.16 13.40 3.36
N GLU A 166 13.00 14.74 3.33
CA GLU A 166 13.33 15.55 2.17
C GLU A 166 14.77 15.22 1.79
N GLU A 167 14.98 14.69 0.59
CA GLU A 167 16.32 14.57 0.03
C GLU A 167 16.91 15.96 -0.03
N GLY A 168 17.92 16.18 0.82
CA GLY A 168 18.62 17.45 0.91
C GLY A 168 19.18 17.84 -0.44
N THR A 169 18.70 18.96 -0.94
CA THR A 169 19.34 19.69 -2.05
C THR A 169 20.69 20.17 -1.53
N GLU A 170 21.73 19.35 -1.70
CA GLU A 170 23.10 19.86 -1.61
C GLU A 170 23.37 20.78 -2.80
N LYS A 171 23.69 22.00 -2.43
CA LYS A 171 24.28 23.01 -3.33
C LYS A 171 25.76 22.74 -3.51
#